data_e01b2f70fb6f932b78ac1ff2ca4dd180
#
_entry.id   e01b2f70fb6f932b78ac1ff2ca4dd180
#
_cell.length_a   1.000
_cell.length_b   1.000
_cell.length_c   1.000
_cell.angle_alpha   90.00
_cell.angle_beta   90.00
_cell.angle_gamma   90.00
#
_symmetry.space_group_name_H-M   'P 1'
#
loop_
_entity.id
_entity.type
_entity.pdbx_description
1 polymer ?
#
loop_
_entity_poly.entity_id
_entity_poly.type
_entity_poly.pdbx_seq_one_letter_code
_entity_poly.pdbx_strand_id
1 'polypeptide(L)'
;MDTPCLSPRPQAPLCRRPADPHLLRLEASGGEASETHYPVFPGMELIYRDIHAHTCRENRGGTGERLEIHHCLEGRIEYRRSGRYFYLAPGDLVVARSSSLPQGSRFPTGHYH
;
A
#
# COMPACT_ATOMS: atom_id res chain seq x y z
N MET A 1 4.21 -11.76 -26.32
CA MET A 1 4.23 -11.24 -26.07
C MET A 1 4.18 -10.78 -25.70
N ASP A 2 4.40 -11.14 -25.65
CA ASP A 2 4.48 -10.60 -25.19
C ASP A 2 4.78 -9.84 -25.07
N THR A 3 4.88 -9.67 -25.06
CA THR A 3 5.29 -8.92 -24.95
C THR A 3 5.90 -8.36 -24.68
N PRO A 4 5.85 -7.84 -24.38
CA PRO A 4 6.93 -7.17 -24.34
C PRO A 4 8.07 -7.95 -24.27
N CYS A 5 8.05 -8.83 -23.98
CA CYS A 5 9.03 -9.57 -23.99
C CYS A 5 9.07 -10.21 -25.12
N LEU A 6 9.44 -9.92 -25.94
CA LEU A 6 9.31 -10.47 -27.05
C LEU A 6 10.41 -11.13 -27.47
N SER A 7 11.27 -11.28 -27.03
CA SER A 7 12.26 -11.81 -27.57
C SER A 7 12.46 -13.14 -27.25
N PRO A 8 12.79 -13.92 -27.91
CA PRO A 8 12.82 -15.19 -27.70
C PRO A 8 14.05 -15.57 -27.13
N ARG A 9 14.82 -14.95 -26.90
CA ARG A 9 15.84 -15.29 -26.43
C ARG A 9 15.73 -15.74 -25.18
N PRO A 10 16.42 -16.36 -24.63
CA PRO A 10 16.35 -16.90 -23.49
C PRO A 10 16.09 -15.96 -22.59
N GLN A 11 15.33 -15.91 -22.13
CA GLN A 11 14.92 -15.16 -21.41
C GLN A 11 15.54 -14.31 -20.77
N ALA A 12 15.43 -13.35 -21.07
CA ALA A 12 15.78 -12.31 -20.35
C ALA A 12 14.94 -12.23 -19.21
N PRO A 13 15.41 -11.85 -18.09
CA PRO A 13 14.59 -11.69 -16.94
C PRO A 13 13.50 -10.69 -17.12
N LEU A 14 13.67 -9.73 -17.97
CA LEU A 14 12.64 -8.78 -18.21
C LEU A 14 11.41 -9.40 -18.79
N CYS A 15 11.55 -10.53 -19.37
CA CYS A 15 10.44 -11.18 -19.96
C CYS A 15 9.74 -12.08 -19.01
N ARG A 16 10.09 -12.09 -17.76
CA ARG A 16 9.49 -12.94 -16.88
C ARG A 16 8.14 -12.48 -16.51
N ARG A 17 7.23 -13.37 -16.31
CA ARG A 17 5.92 -13.03 -15.88
C ARG A 17 6.00 -12.49 -14.48
N PRO A 18 5.32 -11.42 -14.12
CA PRO A 18 5.28 -10.92 -12.76
C PRO A 18 4.63 -11.94 -11.83
N ALA A 19 4.98 -11.92 -10.60
CA ALA A 19 4.34 -12.77 -9.61
C ALA A 19 2.88 -12.35 -9.44
N ASP A 20 2.05 -13.28 -9.03
CA ASP A 20 0.64 -13.00 -8.82
C ASP A 20 0.45 -12.03 -7.65
N PRO A 21 -0.59 -11.21 -7.69
CA PRO A 21 -0.90 -10.32 -6.59
C PRO A 21 -1.29 -11.11 -5.33
N HIS A 22 -1.05 -10.52 -4.18
CA HIS A 22 -1.44 -11.09 -2.90
C HIS A 22 -2.47 -10.20 -2.24
N LEU A 23 -3.55 -10.79 -1.78
CA LEU A 23 -4.56 -10.08 -1.00
C LEU A 23 -4.33 -10.35 0.47
N LEU A 24 -4.24 -9.29 1.25
CA LEU A 24 -4.10 -9.38 2.69
C LEU A 24 -5.27 -8.69 3.36
N ARG A 25 -5.86 -9.33 4.36
CA ARG A 25 -6.87 -8.69 5.16
C ARG A 25 -6.23 -8.05 6.36
N LEU A 26 -6.72 -6.87 6.71
CA LEU A 26 -6.19 -6.11 7.82
C LEU A 26 -7.17 -6.12 8.99
N GLU A 27 -6.65 -5.95 10.18
CA GLU A 27 -7.49 -5.78 11.36
C GLU A 27 -8.18 -4.44 11.28
N ALA A 28 -9.49 -4.43 11.33
CA ALA A 28 -10.27 -3.22 11.16
C ALA A 28 -11.43 -3.19 12.14
N SER A 29 -11.89 -2.00 12.46
CA SER A 29 -13.04 -1.81 13.33
C SER A 29 -14.11 -1.04 12.58
N GLY A 30 -15.33 -1.54 12.62
CA GLY A 30 -16.44 -0.90 11.93
C GLY A 30 -16.52 -1.26 10.46
N GLY A 31 -15.97 -2.39 10.06
CA GLY A 31 -16.03 -2.82 8.68
C GLY A 31 -14.89 -3.73 8.28
N GLU A 32 -14.46 -3.64 7.04
CA GLU A 32 -13.43 -4.49 6.46
C GLU A 32 -12.33 -3.67 5.86
N ALA A 33 -11.13 -4.23 5.85
CA ALA A 33 -9.98 -3.59 5.26
C ALA A 33 -9.10 -4.64 4.60
N SER A 34 -8.55 -4.30 3.46
CA SER A 34 -7.64 -5.19 2.75
C SER A 34 -6.58 -4.42 2.00
N GLU A 35 -5.50 -5.12 1.69
CA GLU A 35 -4.45 -4.60 0.82
C GLU A 35 -4.19 -5.64 -0.25
N THR A 36 -4.04 -5.21 -1.48
CA THR A 36 -3.60 -6.08 -2.55
C THR A 36 -2.20 -5.64 -2.95
N HIS A 37 -1.27 -6.58 -2.89
CA HIS A 37 0.13 -6.31 -3.17
C HIS A 37 0.48 -6.81 -4.56
N TYR A 38 0.98 -5.92 -5.41
CA TYR A 38 1.36 -6.24 -6.78
C TYR A 38 2.88 -6.13 -6.89
N PRO A 39 3.59 -7.25 -6.96
CA PRO A 39 5.03 -7.19 -7.15
C PRO A 39 5.35 -6.57 -8.50
N VAL A 40 6.20 -5.57 -8.52
CA VAL A 40 6.59 -4.91 -9.75
C VAL A 40 7.92 -5.45 -10.22
N PHE A 41 8.92 -5.39 -9.36
CA PHE A 41 10.22 -6.01 -9.60
C PHE A 41 10.91 -6.13 -8.24
N PRO A 42 12.04 -6.84 -8.15
CA PRO A 42 12.70 -7.04 -6.87
C PRO A 42 12.93 -5.73 -6.14
N GLY A 43 12.48 -5.67 -4.91
CA GLY A 43 12.62 -4.48 -4.08
C GLY A 43 11.52 -3.45 -4.22
N MET A 44 10.54 -3.69 -5.08
CA MET A 44 9.45 -2.73 -5.27
C MET A 44 8.13 -3.43 -5.45
N GLU A 45 7.11 -2.95 -4.75
CA GLU A 45 5.75 -3.42 -5.00
C GLU A 45 4.76 -2.25 -4.94
N LEU A 46 3.65 -2.43 -5.62
CA LEU A 46 2.55 -1.50 -5.59
C LEU A 46 1.48 -2.09 -4.67
N ILE A 47 0.97 -1.29 -3.77
CA ILE A 47 -0.04 -1.76 -2.82
C ILE A 47 -1.30 -0.93 -3.01
N TYR A 48 -2.41 -1.61 -3.26
CA TYR A 48 -3.70 -0.96 -3.33
C TYR A 48 -4.45 -1.26 -2.03
N ARG A 49 -4.85 -0.21 -1.34
CA ARG A 49 -5.52 -0.37 -0.06
C ARG A 49 -6.99 -0.04 -0.22
N ASP A 50 -7.83 -0.99 0.19
CA ASP A 50 -9.28 -0.87 0.07
C ASP A 50 -9.87 -0.98 1.47
N ILE A 51 -10.26 0.15 2.02
CA ILE A 51 -10.71 0.24 3.40
C ILE A 51 -12.17 0.66 3.44
N HIS A 52 -13.00 -0.12 4.10
CA HIS A 52 -14.38 0.22 4.37
C HIS A 52 -14.60 0.02 5.87
N ALA A 53 -13.97 0.86 6.66
CA ALA A 53 -13.96 0.76 8.10
C ALA A 53 -13.60 2.11 8.69
N HIS A 54 -13.75 2.27 10.00
CA HIS A 54 -13.41 3.51 10.68
C HIS A 54 -12.00 3.52 11.22
N THR A 55 -11.46 2.36 11.54
CA THR A 55 -10.07 2.25 11.98
C THR A 55 -9.46 0.99 11.38
N CYS A 56 -8.16 1.01 11.22
CA CYS A 56 -7.44 -0.11 10.68
C CYS A 56 -6.03 -0.13 11.27
N ARG A 57 -5.56 -1.33 11.58
CA ARG A 57 -4.19 -1.52 12.03
C ARG A 57 -3.38 -2.00 10.86
N GLU A 58 -2.29 -1.32 10.59
CA GLU A 58 -1.47 -1.68 9.45
C GLU A 58 -0.47 -2.75 9.82
N ASN A 59 -0.24 -3.65 8.89
CA ASN A 59 0.74 -4.70 9.09
C ASN A 59 2.06 -4.25 8.48
N ARG A 60 2.97 -3.79 9.33
CA ARG A 60 4.27 -3.35 8.87
C ARG A 60 5.34 -4.34 9.28
N GLY A 61 5.01 -5.60 9.26
CA GLY A 61 5.86 -6.64 9.78
C GLY A 61 7.12 -6.94 9.00
N GLY A 62 7.43 -6.21 8.00
CA GLY A 62 8.64 -6.46 7.23
C GLY A 62 9.89 -6.11 8.02
N THR A 63 11.00 -6.70 7.64
CA THR A 63 12.28 -6.36 8.21
C THR A 63 12.90 -5.25 7.39
N GLY A 64 13.56 -4.36 8.06
CA GLY A 64 14.26 -3.29 7.38
C GLY A 64 13.38 -2.11 7.05
N GLU A 65 14.02 -1.03 6.74
CA GLU A 65 13.35 0.21 6.45
C GLU A 65 13.02 0.30 4.98
N ARG A 66 11.85 0.83 4.66
CA ARG A 66 11.42 1.04 3.29
C ARG A 66 11.05 2.49 3.10
N LEU A 67 11.16 2.94 1.87
CA LEU A 67 10.59 4.20 1.47
C LEU A 67 9.18 3.91 0.97
N GLU A 68 8.20 4.63 1.50
CA GLU A 68 6.81 4.45 1.12
C GLU A 68 6.27 5.74 0.52
N ILE A 69 5.51 5.61 -0.54
CA ILE A 69 4.80 6.73 -1.17
C ILE A 69 3.34 6.39 -1.08
N HIS A 70 2.58 7.23 -0.38
CA HIS A 70 1.15 7.03 -0.18
C HIS A 70 0.39 8.09 -0.96
N HIS A 71 -0.55 7.66 -1.78
CA HIS A 71 -1.40 8.55 -2.55
C HIS A 71 -2.85 8.24 -2.20
N CYS A 72 -3.56 9.22 -1.69
CA CYS A 72 -4.97 9.07 -1.36
C CYS A 72 -5.81 9.28 -2.60
N LEU A 73 -6.60 8.28 -2.98
CA LEU A 73 -7.50 8.37 -4.12
C LEU A 73 -8.90 8.77 -3.69
N GLU A 74 -9.39 8.17 -2.61
CA GLU A 74 -10.72 8.44 -2.09
C GLU A 74 -10.74 8.35 -0.59
N GLY A 75 -11.63 9.08 0.04
CA GLY A 75 -11.79 9.04 1.47
C GLY A 75 -10.81 9.94 2.19
N ARG A 76 -10.55 9.61 3.43
CA ARG A 76 -9.63 10.40 4.25
C ARG A 76 -8.97 9.48 5.26
N ILE A 77 -7.68 9.61 5.43
CA ILE A 77 -6.94 8.92 6.46
C ILE A 77 -6.40 9.95 7.44
N GLU A 78 -6.50 9.63 8.72
CA GLU A 78 -5.98 10.48 9.78
C GLU A 78 -5.11 9.65 10.70
N TYR A 79 -4.02 10.24 11.17
CA TYR A 79 -3.13 9.58 12.10
C TYR A 79 -2.33 10.60 12.91
N ARG A 80 -1.82 10.14 14.06
CA ARG A 80 -0.96 10.95 14.91
C ARG A 80 0.42 10.37 14.94
N ARG A 81 1.39 11.26 14.95
CA ARG A 81 2.78 10.88 15.07
C ARG A 81 3.50 11.92 15.89
N SER A 82 4.19 11.49 16.94
CA SER A 82 4.93 12.41 17.81
C SER A 82 4.07 13.55 18.33
N GLY A 83 2.84 13.25 18.69
CA GLY A 83 1.92 14.26 19.21
C GLY A 83 1.32 15.18 18.17
N ARG A 84 1.63 14.98 16.90
CA ARG A 84 1.11 15.82 15.83
C ARG A 84 0.06 15.06 15.03
N TYR A 85 -0.89 15.83 14.50
CA TYR A 85 -2.00 15.30 13.72
C TYR A 85 -1.69 15.45 12.24
N PHE A 86 -1.92 14.37 11.49
CA PHE A 86 -1.71 14.36 10.04
C PHE A 86 -2.93 13.78 9.36
N TYR A 87 -3.15 14.19 8.14
CA TYR A 87 -4.20 13.58 7.33
C TYR A 87 -3.84 13.62 5.85
N LEU A 88 -4.48 12.73 5.08
CA LEU A 88 -4.45 12.77 3.63
C LEU A 88 -5.89 12.78 3.15
N ALA A 89 -6.17 13.62 2.18
CA ALA A 89 -7.44 13.70 1.50
C ALA A 89 -7.21 13.39 0.02
N PRO A 90 -8.28 13.19 -0.78
CA PRO A 90 -8.10 12.81 -2.18
C PRO A 90 -7.15 13.74 -2.93
N GLY A 91 -6.19 13.16 -3.59
CA GLY A 91 -5.17 13.90 -4.32
C GLY A 91 -3.90 14.17 -3.54
N ASP A 92 -3.92 13.99 -2.23
CA ASP A 92 -2.74 14.22 -1.42
C ASP A 92 -1.75 13.06 -1.55
N LEU A 93 -0.49 13.37 -1.35
CA LEU A 93 0.58 12.41 -1.46
C LEU A 93 1.60 12.66 -0.35
N VAL A 94 2.09 11.60 0.25
CA VAL A 94 3.15 11.70 1.25
C VAL A 94 4.23 10.68 0.92
N VAL A 95 5.47 11.08 1.18
CA VAL A 95 6.62 10.21 1.04
C VAL A 95 7.25 10.10 2.41
N ALA A 96 7.45 8.89 2.89
CA ALA A 96 7.96 8.68 4.23
C ALA A 96 8.73 7.36 4.34
N ARG A 97 9.57 7.28 5.35
CA ARG A 97 10.19 6.01 5.69
C ARG A 97 9.20 5.20 6.49
N SER A 98 9.23 3.89 6.32
CA SER A 98 8.30 3.00 7.02
C SER A 98 8.37 3.17 8.53
N SER A 99 9.55 3.42 9.07
CA SER A 99 9.72 3.61 10.51
C SER A 99 9.09 4.90 11.02
N SER A 100 8.77 5.83 10.14
CA SER A 100 8.16 7.10 10.53
C SER A 100 6.64 7.05 10.54
N LEU A 101 6.05 5.99 10.06
CA LEU A 101 4.60 5.90 9.92
C LEU A 101 3.99 5.18 11.12
N PRO A 102 2.82 5.59 11.56
CA PRO A 102 2.16 4.91 12.67
C PRO A 102 1.61 3.57 12.23
N GLN A 103 1.28 2.73 13.20
CA GLN A 103 0.72 1.42 12.90
C GLN A 103 -0.80 1.43 12.87
N GLY A 104 -1.42 2.50 13.25
CA GLY A 104 -2.87 2.59 13.27
C GLY A 104 -3.34 3.86 12.62
N SER A 105 -4.46 3.78 11.93
CA SER A 105 -5.03 4.91 11.21
C SER A 105 -6.52 4.95 11.42
N ARG A 106 -7.10 6.14 11.26
CA ARG A 106 -8.53 6.36 11.37
C ARG A 106 -9.04 6.85 10.03
N PHE A 107 -10.26 6.44 9.70
CA PHE A 107 -10.90 6.81 8.45
C PHE A 107 -12.25 7.45 8.75
N PRO A 108 -12.29 8.77 8.96
CA PRO A 108 -13.52 9.43 9.40
C PRO A 108 -14.70 9.27 8.46
N THR A 109 -14.43 9.08 7.17
CA THR A 109 -15.50 8.90 6.20
C THR A 109 -15.95 7.46 6.07
N GLY A 110 -15.32 6.54 6.79
CA GLY A 110 -15.67 5.12 6.72
C GLY A 110 -15.15 4.40 5.50
N HIS A 111 -14.37 5.07 4.67
CA HIS A 111 -13.73 4.42 3.53
C HIS A 111 -12.43 5.14 3.17
N TYR A 112 -11.55 4.43 2.49
CA TYR A 112 -10.28 4.99 2.06
C TYR A 112 -9.69 4.12 0.96
N HIS A 113 -9.26 4.71 -0.10
CA HIS A 113 -8.60 4.05 -1.21
C HIS A 113 -7.33 4.80 -1.58
#